data_e69a198f293c760744b6424af6900134
#
_entry.id   e69a198f293c760744b6424af6900134
#
_cell.length_a   1.000
_cell.length_b   1.000
_cell.length_c   1.000
_cell.angle_alpha   90.00
_cell.angle_beta   90.00
_cell.angle_gamma   90.00
#
_symmetry.space_group_name_H-M   'P 1'
#
loop_
_entity.id
_entity.type
_entity.pdbx_description
1 polymer ?
#
loop_
_entity_poly.entity_id
_entity_poly.type
_entity_poly.pdbx_seq_one_letter_code
_entity_poly.pdbx_strand_id
1 'polypeptide(L)'
;MKSHTSYLTMNVPARMDFVNITPQVEQAVAGSGVKEGLCLVNAMHITASVFINDDEPGLHDDYKRWLEQLAPYDPSPERYHHNRTGEDNGDAHHKRQVMGREVVVAVTKGRLDFGPWEQVFYGEFDGRRAKRVLIKVIGE
;
A
#
# COMPACT_ATOMS: atom_id res chain seq x y z
N MET A 1 -5.48 19.35 19.38
CA MET A 1 -5.23 18.22 18.47
C MET A 1 -5.97 18.44 17.16
N LYS A 2 -5.30 18.21 16.03
CA LYS A 2 -5.89 18.25 14.71
C LYS A 2 -6.04 16.84 14.18
N SER A 3 -7.03 16.63 13.31
CA SER A 3 -7.25 15.36 12.64
C SER A 3 -7.69 15.65 11.20
N HIS A 4 -7.06 14.98 10.27
CA HIS A 4 -7.36 15.14 8.84
C HIS A 4 -7.42 13.77 8.19
N THR A 5 -8.46 13.54 7.39
CA THR A 5 -8.63 12.27 6.67
C THR A 5 -8.78 12.55 5.19
N SER A 6 -8.03 11.83 4.37
CA SER A 6 -8.24 11.84 2.92
C SER A 6 -8.18 10.42 2.38
N TYR A 7 -8.73 10.25 1.17
CA TYR A 7 -8.79 8.96 0.50
C TYR A 7 -8.22 9.08 -0.90
N LEU A 8 -7.48 8.06 -1.32
CA LEU A 8 -7.08 7.89 -2.70
C LEU A 8 -7.88 6.74 -3.31
N THR A 9 -8.29 6.89 -4.55
CA THR A 9 -8.86 5.79 -5.32
C THR A 9 -7.80 5.28 -6.29
N MET A 10 -7.50 3.98 -6.18
CA MET A 10 -6.46 3.35 -6.98
C MET A 10 -7.10 2.46 -8.04
N ASN A 11 -6.77 2.73 -9.30
CA ASN A 11 -7.19 1.92 -10.44
C ASN A 11 -5.93 1.46 -11.17
N VAL A 12 -5.43 0.28 -10.80
CA VAL A 12 -4.21 -0.27 -11.38
C VAL A 12 -4.60 -1.34 -12.39
N PRO A 13 -4.28 -1.17 -13.69
CA PRO A 13 -4.71 -2.12 -14.72
C PRO A 13 -3.96 -3.45 -14.66
N ALA A 14 -2.72 -3.44 -14.18
CA ALA A 14 -1.93 -4.67 -14.04
C ALA A 14 -2.41 -5.48 -12.84
N ARG A 15 -2.30 -6.80 -12.94
CA ARG A 15 -2.62 -7.68 -11.81
C ARG A 15 -1.74 -7.39 -10.60
N MET A 16 -0.46 -7.16 -10.80
CA MET A 16 0.48 -6.78 -9.75
C MET A 16 1.32 -5.61 -10.20
N ASP A 17 1.31 -4.55 -9.40
CA ASP A 17 2.16 -3.39 -9.62
C ASP A 17 2.31 -2.59 -8.34
N PHE A 18 3.33 -1.74 -8.30
CA PHE A 18 3.61 -0.83 -7.19
C PHE A 18 3.51 0.61 -7.68
N VAL A 19 2.78 1.43 -6.95
CA VAL A 19 2.57 2.84 -7.31
C VAL A 19 3.12 3.70 -6.18
N ASN A 20 4.05 4.60 -6.50
CA ASN A 20 4.57 5.57 -5.53
C ASN A 20 3.49 6.59 -5.23
N ILE A 21 3.01 6.63 -4.00
CA ILE A 21 1.97 7.57 -3.54
C ILE A 21 2.53 8.63 -2.59
N THR A 22 3.83 8.72 -2.47
CA THR A 22 4.48 9.69 -1.57
C THR A 22 3.99 11.13 -1.81
N PRO A 23 3.85 11.61 -3.07
CA PRO A 23 3.35 12.98 -3.29
C PRO A 23 1.96 13.22 -2.72
N GLN A 24 1.07 12.24 -2.84
CA GLN A 24 -0.31 12.35 -2.33
C GLN A 24 -0.32 12.35 -0.79
N VAL A 25 0.55 11.55 -0.18
CA VAL A 25 0.68 11.53 1.29
C VAL A 25 1.26 12.86 1.79
N GLU A 26 2.25 13.39 1.09
CA GLU A 26 2.80 14.73 1.42
C GLU A 26 1.75 15.82 1.33
N GLN A 27 0.88 15.77 0.31
CA GLN A 27 -0.23 16.72 0.16
C GLN A 27 -1.21 16.62 1.34
N ALA A 28 -1.53 15.42 1.78
CA ALA A 28 -2.41 15.22 2.93
C ALA A 28 -1.81 15.81 4.21
N VAL A 29 -0.52 15.60 4.43
CA VAL A 29 0.19 16.16 5.58
C VAL A 29 0.17 17.68 5.52
N ALA A 30 0.51 18.28 4.37
CA ALA A 30 0.47 19.74 4.19
C ALA A 30 -0.94 20.30 4.45
N GLY A 31 -1.97 19.65 3.90
CA GLY A 31 -3.36 20.08 4.06
C GLY A 31 -3.90 19.92 5.47
N SER A 32 -3.31 19.03 6.28
CA SER A 32 -3.74 18.79 7.64
C SER A 32 -3.40 19.93 8.61
N GLY A 33 -2.37 20.69 8.29
CA GLY A 33 -1.84 21.71 9.21
C GLY A 33 -1.11 21.16 10.42
N VAL A 34 -0.94 19.84 10.51
CA VAL A 34 -0.21 19.20 11.61
C VAL A 34 1.28 19.45 11.45
N LYS A 35 1.92 19.91 12.51
CA LYS A 35 3.37 20.14 12.57
C LYS A 35 4.11 19.02 13.28
N GLU A 36 3.48 18.46 14.31
CA GLU A 36 4.05 17.36 15.08
C GLU A 36 2.96 16.31 15.29
N GLY A 37 3.18 15.11 14.80
CA GLY A 37 2.19 14.06 14.92
C GLY A 37 2.53 12.79 14.16
N LEU A 38 1.50 12.09 13.72
CA LEU A 38 1.62 10.82 13.01
C LEU A 38 0.74 10.84 11.76
N CYS A 39 1.23 10.21 10.71
CA CYS A 39 0.50 9.96 9.48
C CYS A 39 0.33 8.46 9.28
N LEU A 40 -0.93 8.00 9.30
CA LEU A 40 -1.27 6.63 8.97
C LEU A 40 -1.65 6.56 7.49
N VAL A 41 -1.10 5.59 6.77
CA VAL A 41 -1.48 5.32 5.38
C VAL A 41 -1.82 3.84 5.28
N ASN A 42 -3.07 3.50 4.94
CA ASN A 42 -3.44 2.09 4.87
C ASN A 42 -4.26 1.74 3.63
N ALA A 43 -3.99 0.55 3.11
CA ALA A 43 -4.81 -0.04 2.05
C ALA A 43 -6.11 -0.58 2.65
N MET A 44 -7.24 -0.20 2.05
CA MET A 44 -8.57 -0.56 2.53
C MET A 44 -9.14 -1.78 1.84
N HIS A 45 -8.33 -2.50 1.09
CA HIS A 45 -8.74 -3.72 0.40
C HIS A 45 -7.82 -4.88 0.76
N ILE A 46 -8.41 -6.04 0.91
CA ILE A 46 -7.73 -7.25 1.40
C ILE A 46 -6.78 -7.89 0.40
N THR A 47 -6.68 -7.35 -0.83
CA THR A 47 -5.73 -7.79 -1.87
C THR A 47 -4.76 -6.67 -2.28
N ALA A 48 -4.65 -5.65 -1.46
CA ALA A 48 -3.73 -4.53 -1.68
C ALA A 48 -2.92 -4.24 -0.42
N SER A 49 -1.86 -3.47 -0.55
CA SER A 49 -0.91 -3.19 0.52
C SER A 49 -0.44 -1.74 0.45
N VAL A 50 0.04 -1.24 1.57
CA VAL A 50 0.88 -0.02 1.63
C VAL A 50 2.17 -0.40 2.33
N PHE A 51 3.30 -0.02 1.74
CA PHE A 51 4.61 -0.31 2.30
C PHE A 51 5.57 0.83 2.00
N ILE A 52 6.71 0.86 2.70
CA ILE A 52 7.75 1.87 2.53
C ILE A 52 9.04 1.18 2.14
N ASN A 53 9.64 1.62 1.04
CA ASN A 53 10.99 1.23 0.65
C ASN A 53 11.50 2.20 -0.43
N ASP A 54 12.65 1.87 -1.02
CA ASP A 54 13.27 2.66 -2.06
C ASP A 54 12.49 2.57 -3.38
N ASP A 55 12.44 3.66 -4.12
CA ASP A 55 11.85 3.71 -5.47
C ASP A 55 12.94 3.43 -6.50
N GLU A 56 13.24 2.14 -6.69
CA GLU A 56 14.27 1.69 -7.62
C GLU A 56 13.70 0.52 -8.45
N PRO A 57 13.77 0.60 -9.80
CA PRO A 57 13.10 -0.38 -10.67
C PRO A 57 13.56 -1.83 -10.48
N GLY A 58 14.86 -2.04 -10.25
CA GLY A 58 15.40 -3.39 -10.02
C GLY A 58 14.87 -4.00 -8.74
N LEU A 59 14.75 -3.19 -7.68
CA LEU A 59 14.20 -3.63 -6.40
C LEU A 59 12.71 -3.99 -6.54
N HIS A 60 11.95 -3.19 -7.28
CA HIS A 60 10.53 -3.49 -7.53
C HIS A 60 10.37 -4.81 -8.29
N ASP A 61 11.23 -5.05 -9.27
CA ASP A 61 11.25 -6.30 -10.02
C ASP A 61 11.60 -7.49 -9.13
N ASP A 62 12.59 -7.31 -8.25
CA ASP A 62 12.97 -8.32 -7.26
C ASP A 62 11.80 -8.67 -6.33
N TYR A 63 11.06 -7.67 -5.85
CA TYR A 63 9.90 -7.90 -4.98
C TYR A 63 8.80 -8.66 -5.71
N LYS A 64 8.54 -8.34 -6.98
CA LYS A 64 7.53 -9.03 -7.77
C LYS A 64 7.89 -10.52 -7.94
N ARG A 65 9.14 -10.81 -8.26
CA ARG A 65 9.61 -12.20 -8.36
C ARG A 65 9.56 -12.94 -7.03
N TRP A 66 9.98 -12.28 -5.95
CA TRP A 66 9.93 -12.86 -4.61
C TRP A 66 8.51 -13.20 -4.19
N LEU A 67 7.57 -12.30 -4.42
CA LEU A 67 6.16 -12.51 -4.10
C LEU A 67 5.58 -13.68 -4.91
N GLU A 68 5.95 -13.80 -6.17
CA GLU A 68 5.53 -14.95 -6.99
C GLU A 68 6.15 -16.27 -6.53
N GLN A 69 7.33 -16.24 -5.94
CA GLN A 69 7.94 -17.42 -5.33
C GLN A 69 7.22 -17.83 -4.05
N LEU A 70 6.85 -16.86 -3.21
CA LEU A 70 6.17 -17.12 -1.93
C LEU A 70 4.72 -17.55 -2.13
N ALA A 71 4.00 -16.88 -3.00
CA ALA A 71 2.58 -17.07 -3.25
C ALA A 71 2.29 -16.91 -4.74
N PRO A 72 2.65 -17.91 -5.57
CA PRO A 72 2.47 -17.80 -7.00
C PRO A 72 1.01 -17.68 -7.39
N TYR A 73 0.74 -16.93 -8.46
CA TYR A 73 -0.59 -16.88 -9.03
C TYR A 73 -1.02 -18.29 -9.47
N ASP A 74 -2.13 -18.74 -8.95
CA ASP A 74 -2.72 -20.03 -9.30
C ASP A 74 -4.23 -19.92 -9.08
N PRO A 75 -5.04 -19.95 -10.15
CA PRO A 75 -6.48 -19.81 -10.01
C PRO A 75 -7.17 -21.07 -9.48
N SER A 76 -6.43 -22.18 -9.30
CA SER A 76 -7.01 -23.44 -8.90
C SER A 76 -7.43 -23.46 -7.43
N PRO A 77 -8.52 -24.16 -7.07
CA PRO A 77 -8.91 -24.32 -5.68
C PRO A 77 -8.06 -25.36 -4.92
N GLU A 78 -7.24 -26.14 -5.63
CA GLU A 78 -6.32 -27.09 -4.99
C GLU A 78 -5.19 -26.37 -4.26
N ARG A 79 -4.59 -25.35 -4.89
CA ARG A 79 -3.51 -24.61 -4.28
C ARG A 79 -4.00 -23.64 -3.22
N TYR A 80 -5.05 -22.86 -3.53
CA TYR A 80 -5.65 -21.91 -2.60
C TYR A 80 -7.11 -22.26 -2.39
N HIS A 81 -7.45 -22.74 -1.22
CA HIS A 81 -8.81 -23.13 -0.88
C HIS A 81 -9.79 -21.96 -0.97
N HIS A 82 -9.29 -20.72 -0.82
CA HIS A 82 -10.10 -19.51 -1.04
C HIS A 82 -10.73 -19.49 -2.43
N ASN A 83 -10.05 -20.04 -3.43
CA ASN A 83 -10.55 -20.05 -4.80
C ASN A 83 -11.79 -20.95 -4.99
N ARG A 84 -12.14 -21.75 -3.98
CA ARG A 84 -13.41 -22.52 -3.96
C ARG A 84 -14.64 -21.62 -3.93
N THR A 85 -14.47 -20.34 -3.57
CA THR A 85 -15.56 -19.35 -3.57
C THR A 85 -15.93 -18.86 -4.98
N GLY A 86 -15.22 -19.30 -6.01
CA GLY A 86 -15.36 -18.80 -7.38
C GLY A 86 -14.37 -17.70 -7.72
N GLU A 87 -13.51 -17.29 -6.78
CA GLU A 87 -12.44 -16.32 -6.99
C GLU A 87 -11.18 -17.02 -7.53
N ASP A 88 -10.24 -16.21 -8.03
CA ASP A 88 -8.96 -16.69 -8.54
C ASP A 88 -7.77 -15.99 -7.88
N ASN A 89 -7.99 -15.33 -6.75
CA ASN A 89 -7.09 -14.35 -6.15
C ASN A 89 -6.54 -14.76 -4.78
N GLY A 90 -6.50 -16.05 -4.48
CA GLY A 90 -5.94 -16.54 -3.22
C GLY A 90 -4.50 -16.07 -3.00
N ASP A 91 -3.70 -16.02 -4.06
CA ASP A 91 -2.34 -15.50 -4.02
C ASP A 91 -2.28 -14.03 -3.60
N ALA A 92 -3.23 -13.22 -4.07
CA ALA A 92 -3.27 -11.80 -3.77
C ALA A 92 -3.49 -11.52 -2.28
N HIS A 93 -4.32 -12.33 -1.62
CA HIS A 93 -4.51 -12.25 -0.17
C HIS A 93 -3.23 -12.58 0.59
N HIS A 94 -2.46 -13.55 0.11
CA HIS A 94 -1.18 -13.93 0.71
C HIS A 94 -0.13 -12.83 0.53
N LYS A 95 -0.05 -12.25 -0.66
CA LYS A 95 0.86 -11.15 -0.96
C LYS A 95 0.56 -9.94 -0.07
N ARG A 96 -0.73 -9.58 0.07
CA ARG A 96 -1.17 -8.54 1.00
C ARG A 96 -0.75 -8.87 2.43
N GLN A 97 -0.91 -10.10 2.86
CA GLN A 97 -0.59 -10.50 4.23
C GLN A 97 0.90 -10.35 4.52
N VAL A 98 1.75 -10.65 3.54
CA VAL A 98 3.20 -10.52 3.66
C VAL A 98 3.65 -9.07 3.62
N MET A 99 3.10 -8.28 2.69
CA MET A 99 3.52 -6.89 2.48
C MET A 99 2.91 -5.92 3.48
N GLY A 100 1.80 -6.28 4.08
CA GLY A 100 1.18 -5.50 5.15
C GLY A 100 0.06 -4.58 4.69
N ARG A 101 -0.74 -4.14 5.66
CA ARG A 101 -1.91 -3.29 5.46
C ARG A 101 -1.58 -1.81 5.46
N GLU A 102 -0.70 -1.38 6.36
CA GLU A 102 -0.47 0.04 6.64
C GLU A 102 0.96 0.34 7.04
N VAL A 103 1.26 1.63 6.95
CA VAL A 103 2.46 2.22 7.51
C VAL A 103 2.09 3.41 8.38
N VAL A 104 2.93 3.73 9.36
CA VAL A 104 2.83 4.94 10.15
C VAL A 104 4.15 5.69 10.02
N VAL A 105 4.05 6.97 9.68
CA VAL A 105 5.21 7.84 9.52
C VAL A 105 5.08 9.02 10.48
N ALA A 106 6.14 9.36 11.16
CA ALA A 106 6.16 10.56 11.99
C ALA A 106 6.02 11.81 11.11
N VAL A 107 5.30 12.80 11.63
CA VAL A 107 5.25 14.15 11.06
C VAL A 107 6.05 15.05 11.96
N THR A 108 7.11 15.65 11.43
CA THR A 108 8.01 16.53 12.17
C THR A 108 8.16 17.84 11.40
N LYS A 109 7.93 18.96 12.06
CA LYS A 109 8.00 20.29 11.44
C LYS A 109 7.12 20.41 10.18
N GLY A 110 5.97 19.74 10.21
CA GLY A 110 4.99 19.79 9.12
C GLY A 110 5.30 18.90 7.93
N ARG A 111 6.24 17.99 8.05
CA ARG A 111 6.67 17.11 6.94
C ARG A 111 6.76 15.67 7.41
N LEU A 112 6.62 14.74 6.46
CA LEU A 112 6.93 13.33 6.69
C LEU A 112 8.41 13.20 7.07
N ASP A 113 8.67 12.54 8.19
CA ASP A 113 10.02 12.37 8.72
C ASP A 113 10.61 11.07 8.21
N PHE A 114 11.17 11.13 7.01
CA PHE A 114 11.70 9.97 6.28
C PHE A 114 13.21 9.88 6.36
N GLY A 115 13.72 8.65 6.30
CA GLY A 115 15.08 8.41 5.85
C GLY A 115 15.23 8.79 4.37
N PRO A 116 16.46 8.97 3.87
CA PRO A 116 16.68 9.57 2.55
C PRO A 116 16.13 8.77 1.37
N TRP A 117 15.90 7.47 1.54
CA TRP A 117 15.42 6.59 0.45
C TRP A 117 14.03 6.04 0.68
N GLU A 118 13.37 6.44 1.76
CA GLU A 118 12.02 5.97 2.07
C GLU A 118 10.97 6.65 1.20
N GLN A 119 10.15 5.84 0.52
CA GLN A 119 9.01 6.29 -0.27
C GLN A 119 7.81 5.41 0.07
N VAL A 120 6.62 5.98 0.04
CA VAL A 120 5.38 5.25 0.32
C VAL A 120 4.83 4.68 -0.98
N PHE A 121 4.55 3.38 -0.97
CA PHE A 121 4.01 2.66 -2.12
C PHE A 121 2.65 2.06 -1.80
N TYR A 122 1.79 2.09 -2.81
CA TYR A 122 0.61 1.25 -2.88
C TYR A 122 0.96 0.00 -3.68
N GLY A 123 0.69 -1.19 -3.10
CA GLY A 123 0.90 -2.46 -3.78
C GLY A 123 -0.42 -3.05 -4.23
N GLU A 124 -0.55 -3.32 -5.53
CA GLU A 124 -1.70 -3.96 -6.12
C GLU A 124 -1.39 -5.42 -6.39
N PHE A 125 -2.27 -6.34 -5.95
CA PHE A 125 -2.08 -7.77 -6.18
C PHE A 125 -3.24 -8.43 -6.91
N ASP A 126 -4.32 -7.69 -7.16
CA ASP A 126 -5.50 -8.15 -7.90
C ASP A 126 -6.15 -6.96 -8.61
N GLY A 127 -5.64 -6.58 -9.76
CA GLY A 127 -5.87 -5.32 -10.44
C GLY A 127 -7.21 -5.13 -11.12
N ARG A 128 -8.24 -5.92 -10.78
CA ARG A 128 -9.51 -5.92 -11.52
C ARG A 128 -10.56 -4.94 -10.99
N ARG A 129 -10.30 -4.29 -9.87
CA ARG A 129 -11.30 -3.43 -9.22
C ARG A 129 -10.66 -2.21 -8.59
N ALA A 130 -11.44 -1.13 -8.51
CA ALA A 130 -11.01 0.08 -7.81
C ALA A 130 -10.87 -0.20 -6.32
N LYS A 131 -9.82 0.34 -5.71
CA LYS A 131 -9.52 0.16 -4.29
C LYS A 131 -9.16 1.50 -3.69
N ARG A 132 -9.34 1.65 -2.37
CA ARG A 132 -9.05 2.91 -1.70
C ARG A 132 -7.87 2.77 -0.75
N VAL A 133 -7.17 3.88 -0.59
CA VAL A 133 -6.14 4.08 0.44
C VAL A 133 -6.63 5.20 1.35
N LEU A 134 -6.59 4.95 2.65
CA LEU A 134 -6.90 5.96 3.66
C LEU A 134 -5.61 6.61 4.12
N ILE A 135 -5.61 7.94 4.20
CA ILE A 135 -4.53 8.71 4.79
C ILE A 135 -5.13 9.48 5.97
N LYS A 136 -4.61 9.25 7.16
CA LYS A 136 -5.06 9.97 8.36
C LYS A 136 -3.87 10.60 9.05
N VAL A 137 -3.97 11.91 9.28
CA VAL A 137 -2.93 12.68 9.95
C VAL A 137 -3.52 13.21 11.26
N ILE A 138 -2.84 12.95 12.36
CA ILE A 138 -3.24 13.45 13.68
C ILE A 138 -2.04 14.10 14.36
N GLY A 139 -2.30 15.14 15.14
CA GLY A 139 -1.26 15.81 15.92
C GLY A 139 -1.57 17.27 16.22
N GLU A 140 -0.55 17.99 16.53
CA GLU A 140 -0.64 19.42 16.86
C GLU A 140 -0.19 20.31 15.71
#